data_6c46e06ca8d4b35642fea96ca5b97ce0
#
_entry.id   6c46e06ca8d4b35642fea96ca5b97ce0
#
_cell.length_a   1.000
_cell.length_b   1.000
_cell.length_c   1.000
_cell.angle_alpha   90.00
_cell.angle_beta   90.00
_cell.angle_gamma   90.00
#
_symmetry.space_group_name_H-M   'P 1'
#
loop_
_entity.id
_entity.type
_entity.pdbx_description
1 polymer ?
#
loop_
_entity_poly.entity_id
_entity_poly.type
_entity_poly.pdbx_seq_one_letter_code
_entity_poly.pdbx_strand_id
1 'polypeptide(L)'
;RRVLFRSAHSSGHQVLIHLPMAPLSKQPLEKDTLRPDMSSEEIERIIRDAYNKVPYAVGLNNHMGSAMTSSLYGMLKVMQALERYNLYFLDSMTIGNSQAMRAAQGTGVKVIKRKVFLDDTQNEADIRVQFNRAVQLARRNGSAIAIGHPHPSTVRVLQQMLPTLPSDITLVRPSDLLNEPQVDTSTPNSAQPTPTAPRNPFRGVKRCVAKQPLEPVYATRFFSVIGESISNSTLVKYVQQQWQGWGKKA
;
A
#
# COMPACT_ATOMS: atom_id res chain seq x y z
N ARG A 1 1.55 -22.60 17.61
CA ARG A 1 1.96 -21.20 17.31
C ARG A 1 2.88 -20.61 18.38
N ARG A 2 2.58 -20.72 19.71
CA ARG A 2 3.44 -20.16 20.78
C ARG A 2 4.87 -20.73 20.78
N VAL A 3 5.07 -21.97 20.37
CA VAL A 3 6.40 -22.60 20.27
C VAL A 3 7.23 -21.94 19.16
N LEU A 4 6.60 -21.58 18.03
CA LEU A 4 7.29 -20.95 16.90
C LEU A 4 7.84 -19.56 17.26
N PHE A 5 7.10 -18.73 18.00
CA PHE A 5 7.59 -17.41 18.44
C PHE A 5 8.82 -17.52 19.34
N ARG A 6 8.78 -18.46 20.29
CA ARG A 6 9.91 -18.69 21.19
C ARG A 6 11.13 -19.21 20.44
N SER A 7 10.94 -20.18 19.55
CA SER A 7 12.03 -20.71 18.72
C SER A 7 12.66 -19.62 17.85
N ALA A 8 11.85 -18.82 17.15
CA ALA A 8 12.37 -17.72 16.36
C ALA A 8 13.14 -16.70 17.20
N HIS A 9 12.56 -16.29 18.35
CA HIS A 9 13.20 -15.34 19.25
C HIS A 9 14.50 -15.88 19.84
N SER A 10 14.52 -17.13 20.32
CA SER A 10 15.72 -17.77 20.89
C SER A 10 16.82 -17.98 19.85
N SER A 11 16.46 -18.08 18.56
CA SER A 11 17.40 -18.14 17.44
C SER A 11 17.84 -16.77 16.95
N GLY A 12 17.52 -15.69 17.66
CA GLY A 12 17.95 -14.32 17.31
C GLY A 12 17.14 -13.65 16.22
N HIS A 13 16.03 -14.26 15.78
CA HIS A 13 15.13 -13.66 14.79
C HIS A 13 14.12 -12.71 15.44
N GLN A 14 13.66 -11.71 14.68
CA GLN A 14 12.59 -10.83 15.13
C GLN A 14 11.23 -11.46 14.90
N VAL A 15 10.31 -11.19 15.82
CA VAL A 15 8.91 -11.59 15.74
C VAL A 15 8.07 -10.36 15.39
N LEU A 16 7.23 -10.47 14.37
CA LEU A 16 6.27 -9.45 14.00
C LEU A 16 4.85 -10.00 14.14
N ILE A 17 3.93 -9.10 14.48
CA ILE A 17 2.49 -9.37 14.40
C ILE A 17 2.09 -9.32 12.92
N HIS A 18 1.58 -10.41 12.36
CA HIS A 18 1.00 -10.43 11.02
C HIS A 18 -0.51 -10.28 11.16
N LEU A 19 -1.01 -9.05 10.96
CA LEU A 19 -2.38 -8.68 11.29
C LEU A 19 -3.23 -8.55 10.03
N PRO A 20 -4.40 -9.23 9.97
CA PRO A 20 -5.34 -9.08 8.86
C PRO A 20 -5.83 -7.64 8.69
N MET A 21 -5.76 -7.14 7.47
CA MET A 21 -6.25 -5.83 7.05
C MET A 21 -7.11 -5.95 5.81
N ALA A 22 -8.16 -5.15 5.72
CA ALA A 22 -9.15 -5.22 4.65
C ALA A 22 -8.52 -4.99 3.26
N PRO A 23 -8.72 -5.93 2.32
CA PRO A 23 -8.35 -5.76 0.92
C PRO A 23 -9.42 -4.99 0.15
N LEU A 24 -9.09 -4.52 -1.06
CA LEU A 24 -10.06 -3.97 -2.01
C LEU A 24 -10.93 -5.06 -2.65
N SER A 25 -10.42 -6.29 -2.71
CA SER A 25 -11.16 -7.43 -3.25
C SER A 25 -12.32 -7.82 -2.34
N LYS A 26 -13.43 -8.23 -2.96
CA LYS A 26 -14.60 -8.75 -2.24
C LYS A 26 -14.35 -10.21 -1.86
N GLN A 27 -13.89 -10.44 -0.66
CA GLN A 27 -13.70 -11.78 -0.10
C GLN A 27 -14.09 -11.78 1.38
N PRO A 28 -14.42 -12.95 1.95
CA PRO A 28 -14.70 -13.06 3.37
C PRO A 28 -13.52 -12.56 4.19
N LEU A 29 -13.79 -11.72 5.18
CA LEU A 29 -12.78 -11.18 6.08
C LEU A 29 -12.59 -12.11 7.28
N GLU A 30 -11.36 -12.25 7.71
CA GLU A 30 -11.06 -12.92 8.97
C GLU A 30 -11.58 -12.10 10.15
N LYS A 31 -11.81 -12.79 11.27
CA LYS A 31 -12.16 -12.12 12.52
C LYS A 31 -11.06 -11.13 12.90
N ASP A 32 -11.47 -9.97 13.41
CA ASP A 32 -10.56 -8.90 13.84
C ASP A 32 -9.71 -8.31 12.68
N THR A 33 -10.18 -8.42 11.42
CA THR A 33 -9.57 -7.72 10.28
C THR A 33 -9.74 -6.20 10.44
N LEU A 34 -8.65 -5.45 10.39
CA LEU A 34 -8.70 -3.98 10.45
C LEU A 34 -9.32 -3.39 9.19
N ARG A 35 -10.30 -2.49 9.37
CA ARG A 35 -11.01 -1.80 8.28
C ARG A 35 -10.90 -0.28 8.44
N PRO A 36 -10.89 0.49 7.34
CA PRO A 36 -10.78 1.95 7.39
C PRO A 36 -11.92 2.65 8.15
N ASP A 37 -13.12 2.05 8.15
CA ASP A 37 -14.34 2.56 8.79
C ASP A 37 -14.40 2.33 10.32
N MET A 38 -13.53 1.48 10.87
CA MET A 38 -13.47 1.22 12.31
C MET A 38 -13.10 2.45 13.11
N SER A 39 -13.61 2.52 14.36
CA SER A 39 -13.21 3.55 15.30
C SER A 39 -11.76 3.38 15.76
N SER A 40 -11.16 4.43 16.33
CA SER A 40 -9.81 4.36 16.89
C SER A 40 -9.72 3.35 18.04
N GLU A 41 -10.74 3.29 18.87
CA GLU A 41 -10.85 2.39 20.02
C GLU A 41 -10.92 0.93 19.58
N GLU A 42 -11.65 0.65 18.49
CA GLU A 42 -11.77 -0.70 17.95
C GLU A 42 -10.44 -1.16 17.34
N ILE A 43 -9.77 -0.31 16.57
CA ILE A 43 -8.44 -0.60 16.00
C ILE A 43 -7.43 -0.82 17.12
N GLU A 44 -7.42 0.02 18.15
CA GLU A 44 -6.53 -0.13 19.29
C GLU A 44 -6.80 -1.42 20.06
N ARG A 45 -8.07 -1.77 20.29
CA ARG A 45 -8.44 -3.04 20.92
C ARG A 45 -7.86 -4.23 20.16
N ILE A 46 -8.03 -4.26 18.84
CA ILE A 46 -7.54 -5.36 18.00
C ILE A 46 -6.00 -5.45 18.05
N ILE A 47 -5.31 -4.32 17.93
CA ILE A 47 -3.84 -4.27 17.98
C ILE A 47 -3.34 -4.70 19.36
N ARG A 48 -3.94 -4.23 20.45
CA ARG A 48 -3.62 -4.64 21.82
C ARG A 48 -3.81 -6.14 22.03
N ASP A 49 -4.94 -6.68 21.56
CA ASP A 49 -5.22 -8.10 21.69
C ASP A 49 -4.22 -8.94 20.88
N ALA A 50 -3.81 -8.47 19.71
CA ALA A 50 -2.77 -9.10 18.90
C ALA A 50 -1.39 -9.03 19.60
N TYR A 51 -1.02 -7.86 20.13
CA TYR A 51 0.22 -7.67 20.89
C TYR A 51 0.32 -8.62 22.08
N ASN A 52 -0.75 -8.74 22.85
CA ASN A 52 -0.81 -9.66 24.00
C ASN A 52 -0.71 -11.14 23.60
N LYS A 53 -1.12 -11.49 22.37
CA LYS A 53 -1.06 -12.87 21.86
C LYS A 53 0.28 -13.24 21.23
N VAL A 54 1.07 -12.25 20.81
CA VAL A 54 2.35 -12.45 20.10
C VAL A 54 3.49 -11.90 20.96
N PRO A 55 4.03 -12.71 21.87
CA PRO A 55 5.15 -12.30 22.71
C PRO A 55 6.39 -12.01 21.85
N TYR A 56 7.23 -11.09 22.32
CA TYR A 56 8.45 -10.65 21.65
C TYR A 56 8.22 -9.87 20.35
N ALA A 57 7.00 -9.45 20.05
CA ALA A 57 6.73 -8.65 18.87
C ALA A 57 7.44 -7.28 18.95
N VAL A 58 8.19 -6.95 17.92
CA VAL A 58 8.91 -5.67 17.77
C VAL A 58 8.33 -4.80 16.66
N GLY A 59 7.39 -5.33 15.89
CA GLY A 59 6.72 -4.65 14.80
C GLY A 59 5.44 -5.34 14.38
N LEU A 60 4.70 -4.70 13.49
CA LEU A 60 3.49 -5.20 12.88
C LEU A 60 3.64 -5.18 11.36
N ASN A 61 3.17 -6.25 10.72
CA ASN A 61 3.11 -6.40 9.27
C ASN A 61 1.66 -6.65 8.83
N ASN A 62 1.21 -6.03 7.75
CA ASN A 62 -0.14 -6.26 7.24
C ASN A 62 -0.26 -7.55 6.45
N HIS A 63 -1.24 -8.40 6.82
CA HIS A 63 -1.79 -9.45 5.97
C HIS A 63 -2.84 -8.85 5.04
N MET A 64 -2.66 -9.00 3.72
CA MET A 64 -3.48 -8.28 2.74
C MET A 64 -3.45 -6.76 2.97
N GLY A 65 -4.60 -6.09 2.95
CA GLY A 65 -4.74 -4.72 3.44
C GLY A 65 -4.73 -3.66 2.36
N SER A 66 -4.98 -3.98 1.09
CA SER A 66 -4.97 -2.98 0.02
C SER A 66 -5.99 -1.85 0.22
N ALA A 67 -7.17 -2.12 0.82
CA ALA A 67 -8.11 -1.08 1.20
C ALA A 67 -7.65 -0.31 2.45
N MET A 68 -7.16 -1.03 3.47
CA MET A 68 -6.72 -0.40 4.72
C MET A 68 -5.51 0.49 4.51
N THR A 69 -4.45 -0.03 3.84
CA THR A 69 -3.20 0.71 3.65
C THR A 69 -3.33 1.86 2.65
N SER A 70 -4.29 1.85 1.73
CA SER A 70 -4.58 3.00 0.85
C SER A 70 -5.41 4.10 1.54
N SER A 71 -5.99 3.83 2.70
CA SER A 71 -6.74 4.82 3.49
C SER A 71 -5.82 5.58 4.44
N LEU A 72 -5.56 6.85 4.16
CA LEU A 72 -4.80 7.70 5.09
C LEU A 72 -5.46 7.74 6.47
N TYR A 73 -6.78 7.94 6.52
CA TYR A 73 -7.53 8.03 7.76
C TYR A 73 -7.48 6.71 8.56
N GLY A 74 -7.62 5.58 7.89
CA GLY A 74 -7.46 4.26 8.52
C GLY A 74 -6.04 4.06 9.07
N MET A 75 -5.02 4.37 8.27
CA MET A 75 -3.63 4.19 8.68
C MET A 75 -3.19 5.15 9.78
N LEU A 76 -3.74 6.39 9.85
CA LEU A 76 -3.48 7.28 10.99
C LEU A 76 -3.86 6.63 12.32
N LYS A 77 -5.03 6.01 12.41
CA LYS A 77 -5.47 5.30 13.61
C LYS A 77 -4.56 4.10 13.94
N VAL A 78 -4.11 3.38 12.92
CA VAL A 78 -3.15 2.27 13.11
C VAL A 78 -1.83 2.79 13.66
N MET A 79 -1.26 3.86 13.09
CA MET A 79 0.01 4.41 13.55
C MET A 79 -0.10 4.93 14.99
N GLN A 80 -1.18 5.62 15.35
CA GLN A 80 -1.44 6.05 16.72
C GLN A 80 -1.51 4.88 17.71
N ALA A 81 -2.13 3.76 17.31
CA ALA A 81 -2.18 2.57 18.14
C ALA A 81 -0.81 1.90 18.28
N LEU A 82 -0.01 1.79 17.19
CA LEU A 82 1.32 1.19 17.21
C LEU A 82 2.32 1.98 18.07
N GLU A 83 2.23 3.31 18.07
CA GLU A 83 3.08 4.18 18.87
C GLU A 83 3.03 3.83 20.36
N ARG A 84 1.83 3.49 20.88
CA ARG A 84 1.63 3.10 22.29
C ARG A 84 2.37 1.83 22.69
N TYR A 85 2.68 0.95 21.73
CA TYR A 85 3.37 -0.32 21.94
C TYR A 85 4.82 -0.30 21.46
N ASN A 86 5.32 0.85 21.00
CA ASN A 86 6.67 1.00 20.44
C ASN A 86 6.95 -0.02 19.32
N LEU A 87 5.97 -0.27 18.46
CA LEU A 87 6.06 -1.17 17.33
C LEU A 87 6.34 -0.40 16.04
N TYR A 88 7.28 -0.89 15.22
CA TYR A 88 7.41 -0.39 13.85
C TYR A 88 6.39 -1.06 12.91
N PHE A 89 6.18 -0.48 11.75
CA PHE A 89 5.29 -1.02 10.73
C PHE A 89 6.09 -1.50 9.51
N LEU A 90 5.93 -2.78 9.14
CA LEU A 90 6.43 -3.33 7.89
C LEU A 90 5.29 -3.40 6.88
N ASP A 91 5.31 -2.50 5.91
CA ASP A 91 4.31 -2.47 4.84
C ASP A 91 4.60 -3.58 3.81
N SER A 92 3.67 -4.53 3.68
CA SER A 92 3.73 -5.59 2.67
C SER A 92 3.53 -5.06 1.25
N MET A 93 3.22 -3.77 1.07
CA MET A 93 3.02 -3.14 -0.24
C MET A 93 2.05 -3.93 -1.13
N THR A 94 0.90 -4.28 -0.59
CA THR A 94 -0.18 -4.97 -1.33
C THR A 94 -0.92 -4.03 -2.30
N ILE A 95 -0.61 -2.74 -2.24
CA ILE A 95 -1.06 -1.70 -3.15
C ILE A 95 0.03 -0.63 -3.30
N GLY A 96 0.18 -0.08 -4.51
CA GLY A 96 1.23 0.90 -4.81
C GLY A 96 1.06 2.26 -4.14
N ASN A 97 -0.20 2.68 -3.85
CA ASN A 97 -0.52 3.96 -3.22
C ASN A 97 -0.72 3.86 -1.69
N SER A 98 0.02 2.96 -1.03
CA SER A 98 -0.03 2.84 0.43
C SER A 98 0.24 4.19 1.12
N GLN A 99 -0.59 4.51 2.12
CA GLN A 99 -0.49 5.72 2.93
C GLN A 99 0.28 5.51 4.24
N ALA A 100 0.85 4.32 4.46
CA ALA A 100 1.50 3.98 5.72
C ALA A 100 2.62 4.97 6.11
N MET A 101 3.52 5.30 5.17
CA MET A 101 4.59 6.29 5.41
C MET A 101 4.04 7.67 5.77
N ARG A 102 3.00 8.13 5.05
CA ARG A 102 2.37 9.41 5.29
C ARG A 102 1.65 9.45 6.63
N ALA A 103 0.97 8.37 6.98
CA ALA A 103 0.26 8.25 8.24
C ALA A 103 1.19 8.19 9.47
N ALA A 104 2.43 7.73 9.29
CA ALA A 104 3.42 7.70 10.34
C ALA A 104 4.08 9.05 10.62
N GLN A 105 3.91 10.03 9.73
CA GLN A 105 4.46 11.38 9.93
C GLN A 105 3.85 12.01 11.18
N GLY A 106 4.70 12.53 12.07
CA GLY A 106 4.30 13.11 13.33
C GLY A 106 4.06 12.10 14.46
N THR A 107 4.22 10.79 14.20
CA THR A 107 4.26 9.74 15.22
C THR A 107 5.68 9.24 15.42
N GLY A 108 5.92 8.50 16.51
CA GLY A 108 7.19 7.79 16.73
C GLY A 108 7.36 6.51 15.91
N VAL A 109 6.33 6.11 15.14
CA VAL A 109 6.32 4.83 14.40
C VAL A 109 7.22 4.93 13.17
N LYS A 110 8.18 4.03 13.08
CA LYS A 110 8.99 3.85 11.87
C LYS A 110 8.28 2.91 10.90
N VAL A 111 8.39 3.20 9.60
CA VAL A 111 7.77 2.39 8.54
C VAL A 111 8.85 1.94 7.56
N ILE A 112 8.91 0.63 7.32
CA ILE A 112 9.73 0.04 6.27
C ILE A 112 8.83 -0.69 5.26
N LYS A 113 9.30 -0.84 4.02
CA LYS A 113 8.48 -1.35 2.92
C LYS A 113 9.11 -2.58 2.28
N ARG A 114 8.28 -3.56 1.95
CA ARG A 114 8.68 -4.66 1.08
C ARG A 114 9.11 -4.14 -0.31
N LYS A 115 10.16 -4.72 -0.84
CA LYS A 115 10.62 -4.48 -2.23
C LYS A 115 10.32 -5.66 -3.15
N VAL A 116 10.33 -6.90 -2.62
CA VAL A 116 10.11 -8.11 -3.41
C VAL A 116 9.15 -9.06 -2.69
N PHE A 117 8.17 -9.61 -3.40
CA PHE A 117 7.50 -10.85 -3.02
C PHE A 117 8.27 -12.01 -3.62
N LEU A 118 8.58 -13.02 -2.80
CA LEU A 118 9.32 -14.17 -3.26
C LEU A 118 8.43 -15.18 -3.97
N ASP A 119 7.18 -15.32 -3.54
CA ASP A 119 6.31 -16.45 -3.82
C ASP A 119 4.88 -16.04 -4.20
N ASP A 120 4.73 -14.99 -5.01
CA ASP A 120 3.46 -14.69 -5.69
C ASP A 120 2.99 -15.90 -6.51
N THR A 121 3.94 -16.65 -7.09
CA THR A 121 3.73 -18.00 -7.62
C THR A 121 4.53 -19.00 -6.79
N GLN A 122 3.95 -20.18 -6.53
CA GLN A 122 4.62 -21.22 -5.74
C GLN A 122 5.61 -22.07 -6.55
N ASN A 123 6.02 -21.60 -7.73
CA ASN A 123 6.99 -22.25 -8.59
C ASN A 123 8.41 -21.93 -8.10
N GLU A 124 9.24 -22.94 -7.90
CA GLU A 124 10.62 -22.77 -7.41
C GLU A 124 11.49 -21.93 -8.35
N ALA A 125 11.30 -22.04 -9.68
CA ALA A 125 12.07 -21.25 -10.63
C ALA A 125 11.74 -19.75 -10.48
N ASP A 126 10.46 -19.40 -10.34
CA ASP A 126 10.03 -18.03 -10.14
C ASP A 126 10.53 -17.48 -8.80
N ILE A 127 10.47 -18.28 -7.73
CA ILE A 127 10.99 -17.89 -6.41
C ILE A 127 12.49 -17.59 -6.50
N ARG A 128 13.28 -18.39 -7.23
CA ARG A 128 14.72 -18.12 -7.46
C ARG A 128 14.94 -16.81 -8.20
N VAL A 129 14.12 -16.52 -9.22
CA VAL A 129 14.18 -15.26 -9.96
C VAL A 129 13.91 -14.08 -9.01
N GLN A 130 12.88 -14.17 -8.16
CA GLN A 130 12.55 -13.12 -7.20
C GLN A 130 13.62 -12.98 -6.11
N PHE A 131 14.21 -14.06 -5.64
CA PHE A 131 15.35 -14.02 -4.72
C PHE A 131 16.54 -13.25 -5.33
N ASN A 132 16.94 -13.60 -6.55
CA ASN A 132 18.02 -12.90 -7.25
C ASN A 132 17.67 -11.43 -7.49
N ARG A 133 16.40 -11.11 -7.77
CA ARG A 133 15.94 -9.72 -7.87
C ARG A 133 16.11 -8.97 -6.55
N ALA A 134 15.83 -9.60 -5.41
CA ALA A 134 16.04 -8.99 -4.09
C ALA A 134 17.52 -8.69 -3.87
N VAL A 135 18.43 -9.61 -4.22
CA VAL A 135 19.90 -9.40 -4.17
C VAL A 135 20.33 -8.21 -5.03
N GLN A 136 19.85 -8.14 -6.27
CA GLN A 136 20.17 -7.02 -7.17
C GLN A 136 19.64 -5.69 -6.66
N LEU A 137 18.43 -5.68 -6.07
CA LEU A 137 17.87 -4.48 -5.46
C LEU A 137 18.67 -4.03 -4.23
N ALA A 138 19.11 -4.97 -3.40
CA ALA A 138 19.97 -4.66 -2.26
C ALA A 138 21.28 -4.00 -2.70
N ARG A 139 21.94 -4.55 -3.73
CA ARG A 139 23.16 -3.95 -4.31
C ARG A 139 22.94 -2.54 -4.85
N ARG A 140 21.84 -2.32 -5.54
CA ARG A 140 21.54 -1.03 -6.17
C ARG A 140 21.09 0.04 -5.17
N ASN A 141 20.33 -0.34 -4.15
CA ASN A 141 19.66 0.59 -3.25
C ASN A 141 20.25 0.59 -1.82
N GLY A 142 21.31 -0.19 -1.56
CA GLY A 142 21.89 -0.39 -0.23
C GLY A 142 21.17 -1.46 0.58
N SER A 143 19.84 -1.64 0.41
CA SER A 143 19.06 -2.65 1.12
C SER A 143 17.83 -3.10 0.31
N ALA A 144 17.29 -4.27 0.64
CA ALA A 144 16.03 -4.75 0.11
C ALA A 144 15.31 -5.67 1.12
N ILE A 145 14.01 -5.45 1.30
CA ILE A 145 13.15 -6.34 2.09
C ILE A 145 12.39 -7.25 1.13
N ALA A 146 12.60 -8.55 1.29
CA ALA A 146 11.84 -9.59 0.59
C ALA A 146 10.89 -10.28 1.57
N ILE A 147 9.66 -10.53 1.15
CA ILE A 147 8.64 -11.26 1.92
C ILE A 147 8.29 -12.53 1.17
N GLY A 148 8.20 -13.64 1.90
CA GLY A 148 7.71 -14.92 1.40
C GLY A 148 6.86 -15.61 2.46
N HIS A 149 6.09 -16.61 2.02
CA HIS A 149 5.26 -17.43 2.88
C HIS A 149 5.95 -18.78 3.16
N PRO A 150 5.59 -19.50 4.22
CA PRO A 150 6.23 -20.76 4.56
C PRO A 150 5.70 -21.93 3.69
N HIS A 151 5.60 -21.71 2.37
CA HIS A 151 5.29 -22.77 1.42
C HIS A 151 6.47 -23.72 1.28
N PRO A 152 6.25 -25.03 1.08
CA PRO A 152 7.34 -25.98 0.91
C PRO A 152 8.33 -25.61 -0.21
N SER A 153 7.86 -25.04 -1.32
CA SER A 153 8.70 -24.55 -2.42
C SER A 153 9.58 -23.37 -1.98
N THR A 154 9.01 -22.39 -1.27
CA THR A 154 9.75 -21.22 -0.76
C THR A 154 10.82 -21.67 0.23
N VAL A 155 10.48 -22.55 1.16
CA VAL A 155 11.44 -23.06 2.15
C VAL A 155 12.59 -23.81 1.45
N ARG A 156 12.31 -24.71 0.48
CA ARG A 156 13.37 -25.42 -0.24
C ARG A 156 14.30 -24.47 -1.00
N VAL A 157 13.75 -23.48 -1.70
CA VAL A 157 14.55 -22.50 -2.42
C VAL A 157 15.43 -21.69 -1.47
N LEU A 158 14.88 -21.22 -0.36
CA LEU A 158 15.65 -20.46 0.63
C LEU A 158 16.78 -21.31 1.25
N GLN A 159 16.51 -22.57 1.59
CA GLN A 159 17.54 -23.49 2.09
C GLN A 159 18.71 -23.69 1.12
N GLN A 160 18.45 -23.64 -0.19
CA GLN A 160 19.47 -23.78 -1.20
C GLN A 160 20.21 -22.46 -1.50
N MET A 161 19.48 -21.35 -1.51
CA MET A 161 20.06 -20.08 -1.96
C MET A 161 20.69 -19.24 -0.86
N LEU A 162 20.20 -19.31 0.39
CA LEU A 162 20.76 -18.53 1.48
C LEU A 162 22.24 -18.87 1.77
N PRO A 163 22.67 -20.16 1.77
CA PRO A 163 24.08 -20.49 1.96
C PRO A 163 25.01 -20.02 0.81
N THR A 164 24.44 -19.71 -0.36
CA THR A 164 25.17 -19.28 -1.56
C THR A 164 25.07 -17.78 -1.80
N LEU A 165 24.61 -17.01 -0.81
CA LEU A 165 24.58 -15.56 -0.91
C LEU A 165 25.96 -15.00 -1.23
N PRO A 166 26.06 -14.03 -2.17
CA PRO A 166 27.32 -13.35 -2.44
C PRO A 166 27.90 -12.66 -1.19
N SER A 167 29.21 -12.61 -1.08
CA SER A 167 29.91 -12.05 0.09
C SER A 167 29.65 -10.56 0.34
N ASP A 168 29.17 -9.84 -0.66
CA ASP A 168 28.78 -8.44 -0.57
C ASP A 168 27.33 -8.24 -0.04
N ILE A 169 26.60 -9.33 0.23
CA ILE A 169 25.23 -9.31 0.76
C ILE A 169 25.20 -9.89 2.18
N THR A 170 24.68 -9.11 3.09
CA THR A 170 24.48 -9.52 4.49
C THR A 170 23.00 -9.56 4.83
N LEU A 171 22.57 -10.65 5.49
CA LEU A 171 21.23 -10.73 6.06
C LEU A 171 21.19 -9.94 7.35
N VAL A 172 20.24 -9.02 7.45
CA VAL A 172 20.03 -8.17 8.62
C VAL A 172 18.60 -8.31 9.14
N ARG A 173 18.38 -7.88 10.37
CA ARG A 173 17.02 -7.82 10.93
C ARG A 173 16.25 -6.67 10.29
N PRO A 174 14.94 -6.77 10.13
CA PRO A 174 14.14 -5.65 9.60
C PRO A 174 14.31 -4.35 10.39
N SER A 175 14.50 -4.42 11.72
CA SER A 175 14.74 -3.24 12.55
C SER A 175 16.04 -2.50 12.23
N ASP A 176 17.03 -3.18 11.70
CA ASP A 176 18.31 -2.56 11.36
C ASP A 176 18.17 -1.59 10.17
N LEU A 177 17.07 -1.72 9.42
CA LEU A 177 16.71 -0.87 8.28
C LEU A 177 15.80 0.31 8.63
N LEU A 178 15.41 0.49 9.90
CA LEU A 178 14.45 1.53 10.30
C LEU A 178 14.99 2.96 10.15
N ASN A 179 16.30 3.13 10.15
CA ASN A 179 16.96 4.44 10.05
C ASN A 179 17.64 4.66 8.69
N GLU A 180 17.52 3.71 7.77
CA GLU A 180 18.02 3.89 6.42
C GLU A 180 17.13 4.84 5.62
N PRO A 181 17.70 5.70 4.76
CA PRO A 181 16.93 6.54 3.87
C PRO A 181 16.09 5.66 2.94
N GLN A 182 14.77 5.77 3.05
CA GLN A 182 13.85 5.04 2.17
C GLN A 182 13.86 5.72 0.80
N VAL A 183 14.54 5.13 -0.17
CA VAL A 183 14.48 5.58 -1.56
C VAL A 183 13.09 5.21 -2.09
N ASP A 184 12.24 6.21 -2.29
CA ASP A 184 10.95 6.02 -2.98
C ASP A 184 11.21 5.73 -4.46
N THR A 185 11.22 4.45 -4.82
CA THR A 185 11.36 3.99 -6.21
C THR A 185 10.09 4.15 -7.05
N SER A 186 9.10 4.86 -6.55
CA SER A 186 7.86 5.17 -7.26
C SER A 186 7.93 6.40 -8.17
N THR A 187 9.09 7.08 -8.24
CA THR A 187 9.32 8.15 -9.21
C THR A 187 10.22 7.61 -10.34
N PRO A 188 9.82 7.73 -11.61
CA PRO A 188 10.75 7.43 -12.71
C PRO A 188 11.92 8.42 -12.62
N ASN A 189 13.10 7.86 -12.74
CA ASN A 189 14.42 8.45 -12.75
C ASN A 189 14.45 9.90 -13.28
N SER A 190 14.31 10.90 -12.40
CA SER A 190 14.74 12.25 -12.70
C SER A 190 16.06 12.47 -11.97
N ALA A 191 17.15 12.42 -12.72
CA ALA A 191 18.43 12.91 -12.26
C ALA A 191 18.21 14.27 -11.59
N GLN A 192 18.53 14.38 -10.29
CA GLN A 192 18.52 15.66 -9.61
C GLN A 192 19.61 16.54 -10.24
N PRO A 193 19.25 17.64 -10.90
CA PRO A 193 20.20 18.71 -11.10
C PRO A 193 20.39 19.44 -9.77
N THR A 194 21.63 19.78 -9.44
CA THR A 194 22.04 20.75 -8.43
C THR A 194 21.02 21.87 -8.24
N PRO A 195 20.81 22.38 -7.01
CA PRO A 195 19.82 23.43 -6.73
C PRO A 195 20.21 24.73 -7.42
N THR A 196 19.83 24.88 -8.65
CA THR A 196 19.71 26.17 -9.33
C THR A 196 18.36 26.76 -8.93
N ALA A 197 18.33 28.06 -8.64
CA ALA A 197 17.17 28.85 -8.26
C ALA A 197 15.86 28.43 -8.95
N PRO A 198 14.69 28.55 -8.30
CA PRO A 198 13.44 28.01 -8.82
C PRO A 198 13.19 28.55 -10.24
N ARG A 199 13.30 27.65 -11.22
CA ARG A 199 12.94 27.98 -12.60
C ARG A 199 11.43 28.17 -12.66
N ASN A 200 11.03 29.40 -12.98
CA ASN A 200 9.65 29.69 -13.31
C ASN A 200 9.23 28.77 -14.48
N PRO A 201 8.30 27.81 -14.29
CA PRO A 201 7.91 26.85 -15.31
C PRO A 201 7.25 27.51 -16.53
N PHE A 202 6.90 28.79 -16.42
CA PHE A 202 6.28 29.57 -17.49
C PHE A 202 7.27 30.48 -18.24
N ARG A 203 8.58 30.37 -17.97
CA ARG A 203 9.59 31.16 -18.68
C ARG A 203 9.77 30.61 -20.11
N GLY A 204 9.25 31.34 -21.09
CA GLY A 204 9.30 30.98 -22.52
C GLY A 204 7.95 30.57 -23.10
N VAL A 205 6.89 30.46 -22.31
CA VAL A 205 5.53 30.32 -22.83
C VAL A 205 5.08 31.71 -23.29
N LYS A 206 4.85 31.87 -24.61
CA LYS A 206 4.21 33.09 -25.13
C LYS A 206 2.87 33.25 -24.41
N ARG A 207 2.60 34.43 -23.83
CA ARG A 207 1.31 34.74 -23.22
C ARG A 207 0.20 34.33 -24.17
N CYS A 208 -0.61 33.34 -23.82
CA CYS A 208 -1.88 33.11 -24.47
C CYS A 208 -2.79 34.30 -24.14
N VAL A 209 -2.84 35.28 -25.03
CA VAL A 209 -3.87 36.31 -24.97
C VAL A 209 -5.10 35.69 -25.61
N ALA A 210 -6.17 35.57 -24.88
CA ALA A 210 -7.45 35.15 -25.43
C ALA A 210 -7.82 36.11 -26.57
N LYS A 211 -7.96 35.59 -27.78
CA LYS A 211 -8.27 36.40 -28.96
C LYS A 211 -9.66 37.03 -28.93
N GLN A 212 -10.51 36.60 -28.01
CA GLN A 212 -11.84 37.18 -27.76
C GLN A 212 -12.14 37.12 -26.26
N PRO A 213 -12.84 38.12 -25.70
CA PRO A 213 -13.35 38.03 -24.34
C PRO A 213 -14.26 36.80 -24.24
N LEU A 214 -14.05 35.98 -23.22
CA LEU A 214 -14.95 34.89 -22.93
C LEU A 214 -16.32 35.46 -22.58
N GLU A 215 -17.37 35.07 -23.31
CA GLU A 215 -18.73 35.47 -22.96
C GLU A 215 -19.09 34.91 -21.58
N PRO A 216 -19.77 35.70 -20.73
CA PRO A 216 -20.19 35.25 -19.41
C PRO A 216 -21.12 34.04 -19.55
N VAL A 217 -20.75 32.93 -18.90
CA VAL A 217 -21.59 31.73 -18.84
C VAL A 217 -22.68 31.97 -17.83
N TYR A 218 -23.91 32.25 -18.31
CA TYR A 218 -25.05 32.41 -17.42
C TYR A 218 -25.46 31.10 -16.74
N ALA A 219 -25.93 31.17 -15.50
CA ALA A 219 -26.37 30.01 -14.70
C ALA A 219 -27.44 29.16 -15.41
N THR A 220 -28.23 29.76 -16.31
CA THR A 220 -29.21 29.08 -17.16
C THR A 220 -28.60 27.98 -18.04
N ARG A 221 -27.35 28.12 -18.43
CA ARG A 221 -26.64 27.10 -19.23
C ARG A 221 -26.35 25.83 -18.44
N PHE A 222 -26.18 25.93 -17.13
CA PHE A 222 -26.04 24.80 -16.24
C PHE A 222 -27.30 23.93 -16.22
N PHE A 223 -28.46 24.55 -16.15
CA PHE A 223 -29.73 23.83 -16.17
C PHE A 223 -30.05 23.20 -17.53
N SER A 224 -29.67 23.82 -18.65
CA SER A 224 -29.83 23.22 -19.98
C SER A 224 -28.98 21.96 -20.15
N VAL A 225 -27.72 21.98 -19.70
CA VAL A 225 -26.81 20.82 -19.78
C VAL A 225 -27.30 19.66 -18.90
N ILE A 226 -27.82 19.97 -17.71
CA ILE A 226 -28.42 18.94 -16.84
C ILE A 226 -29.68 18.39 -17.50
N GLY A 227 -30.55 19.24 -18.02
CA GLY A 227 -31.76 18.82 -18.72
C GLY A 227 -31.47 17.90 -19.91
N GLU A 228 -30.49 18.23 -20.74
CA GLU A 228 -30.05 17.40 -21.86
C GLU A 228 -29.43 16.06 -21.38
N SER A 229 -28.65 16.10 -20.31
CA SER A 229 -28.02 14.90 -19.73
C SER A 229 -29.08 13.94 -19.18
N ILE A 230 -30.13 14.45 -18.52
CA ILE A 230 -31.22 13.64 -17.99
C ILE A 230 -32.07 13.07 -19.13
N SER A 231 -32.46 13.91 -20.11
CA SER A 231 -33.30 13.47 -21.23
C SER A 231 -32.61 12.45 -22.14
N ASN A 232 -31.29 12.49 -22.22
CA ASN A 232 -30.47 11.53 -22.97
C ASN A 232 -30.08 10.29 -22.15
N SER A 233 -30.42 10.22 -20.88
CA SER A 233 -30.10 9.04 -20.04
C SER A 233 -30.85 7.80 -20.52
N THR A 234 -30.18 6.65 -20.43
CA THR A 234 -30.75 5.35 -20.85
C THR A 234 -32.06 5.04 -20.15
N LEU A 235 -32.22 5.51 -18.91
CA LEU A 235 -33.40 5.28 -18.09
C LEU A 235 -34.61 6.09 -18.59
N VAL A 236 -34.43 7.35 -18.97
CA VAL A 236 -35.51 8.19 -19.52
C VAL A 236 -35.93 7.69 -20.91
N LYS A 237 -34.94 7.29 -21.75
CA LYS A 237 -35.25 6.66 -23.05
C LYS A 237 -36.03 5.36 -22.92
N TYR A 238 -35.68 4.55 -21.94
CA TYR A 238 -36.43 3.31 -21.66
C TYR A 238 -37.88 3.57 -21.23
N VAL A 239 -38.09 4.52 -20.32
CA VAL A 239 -39.45 4.91 -19.88
C VAL A 239 -40.28 5.49 -21.03
N GLN A 240 -39.69 6.33 -21.86
CA GLN A 240 -40.36 6.89 -23.04
C GLN A 240 -40.74 5.80 -24.06
N GLN A 241 -39.89 4.82 -24.28
CA GLN A 241 -40.20 3.67 -25.15
C GLN A 241 -41.37 2.82 -24.60
N GLN A 242 -41.43 2.61 -23.30
CA GLN A 242 -42.53 1.89 -22.67
C GLN A 242 -43.83 2.65 -22.81
N TRP A 243 -43.85 3.96 -22.62
CA TRP A 243 -45.03 4.79 -22.75
C TRP A 243 -45.59 4.85 -24.20
N GLN A 244 -44.70 4.94 -25.19
CA GLN A 244 -45.09 4.90 -26.61
C GLN A 244 -45.66 3.53 -27.04
N GLY A 245 -45.25 2.46 -26.35
CA GLY A 245 -45.77 1.11 -26.56
C GLY A 245 -47.21 0.91 -26.01
N TRP A 246 -47.61 1.67 -25.00
CA TRP A 246 -48.94 1.60 -24.42
C TRP A 246 -50.01 2.37 -25.23
N GLY A 247 -49.60 3.47 -25.89
CA GLY A 247 -50.51 4.26 -26.74
C GLY A 247 -50.89 3.62 -28.08
N LYS A 248 -50.30 2.50 -28.46
CA LYS A 248 -50.61 1.78 -29.72
C LYS A 248 -51.47 0.52 -29.52
N LYS A 249 -51.97 0.25 -28.30
CA LYS A 249 -52.80 -0.90 -27.98
C LYS A 249 -54.19 -0.48 -27.43
N ALA A 250 -54.63 0.75 -27.68
CA ALA A 250 -56.00 1.22 -27.41
C ALA A 250 -56.70 1.54 -28.72
#